data_67b14f902edda6d56eae434504f887b9
#
_entry.id   67b14f902edda6d56eae434504f887b9
#
_cell.length_a   1.000
_cell.length_b   1.000
_cell.length_c   1.000
_cell.angle_alpha   90.00
_cell.angle_beta   90.00
_cell.angle_gamma   90.00
#
_symmetry.space_group_name_H-M   'P 1'
#
loop_
_entity.id
_entity.type
_entity.pdbx_description
1 polymer ?
#
loop_
_entity_poly.entity_id
_entity_poly.type
_entity_poly.pdbx_seq_one_letter_code
_entity_poly.pdbx_strand_id
1 'polypeptide(L)'
;VLERGRGMTSKALTASTLPRLDPSVAVPGYDRRAGEQQIVHLGVGGFHRAHLAQYVDRLRCAGELRWRLIGVGVLEQDRALRDALAGQDNLYTLVTVDPDGAEHARVIGALSQYLFAPEDPQAVIDALSAPQTRIISMTITEGGYETDGAGEFSPRSRAVLADLAADGDDAPGSALGLVIAALQRRR
;
A
#
# COMPACT_ATOMS: atom_id res chain seq x y z
N VAL A 1 -14.70 34.29 4.73
CA VAL A 1 -16.08 33.73 4.68
C VAL A 1 -16.14 32.88 3.42
N LEU A 2 -15.92 31.57 3.57
CA LEU A 2 -16.02 30.62 2.47
C LEU A 2 -17.51 30.33 2.25
N GLU A 3 -18.04 30.72 1.12
CA GLU A 3 -19.38 30.32 0.64
C GLU A 3 -19.39 28.79 0.52
N ARG A 4 -20.26 28.16 1.29
CA ARG A 4 -20.60 26.73 1.11
C ARG A 4 -21.39 26.59 -0.19
N GLY A 5 -20.68 26.30 -1.27
CA GLY A 5 -21.30 26.00 -2.57
C GLY A 5 -22.11 24.71 -2.50
N ARG A 6 -23.28 24.78 -3.11
CA ARG A 6 -24.35 23.82 -3.45
C ARG A 6 -23.94 22.35 -3.37
N GLY A 7 -24.81 21.55 -2.76
CA GLY A 7 -24.72 20.11 -2.56
C GLY A 7 -24.04 19.30 -3.66
N MET A 8 -22.73 19.12 -3.51
CA MET A 8 -21.99 18.11 -4.24
C MET A 8 -22.35 16.77 -3.62
N THR A 9 -23.12 15.96 -4.31
CA THR A 9 -23.21 14.55 -4.00
C THR A 9 -21.80 13.97 -4.17
N SER A 10 -21.14 13.69 -3.06
CA SER A 10 -19.83 13.01 -3.04
C SER A 10 -20.00 11.65 -3.73
N LYS A 11 -19.50 11.52 -4.95
CA LYS A 11 -19.43 10.22 -5.63
C LYS A 11 -18.14 9.54 -5.24
N ALA A 12 -18.22 8.26 -4.89
CA ALA A 12 -17.02 7.47 -4.61
C ALA A 12 -16.07 7.50 -5.82
N LEU A 13 -14.78 7.63 -5.55
CA LEU A 13 -13.74 7.53 -6.57
C LEU A 13 -13.60 6.05 -6.97
N THR A 14 -14.01 5.72 -8.19
CA THR A 14 -13.91 4.35 -8.73
C THR A 14 -13.43 4.40 -10.18
N ALA A 15 -13.04 3.27 -10.73
CA ALA A 15 -12.65 3.18 -12.14
C ALA A 15 -13.75 3.71 -13.08
N SER A 16 -15.03 3.48 -12.76
CA SER A 16 -16.17 3.94 -13.54
C SER A 16 -16.43 5.46 -13.44
N THR A 17 -15.91 6.10 -12.41
CA THR A 17 -16.08 7.56 -12.22
C THR A 17 -14.90 8.38 -12.74
N LEU A 18 -13.74 7.77 -13.02
CA LEU A 18 -12.55 8.46 -13.56
C LEU A 18 -12.85 9.34 -14.79
N PRO A 19 -13.62 8.87 -15.80
CA PRO A 19 -13.91 9.68 -16.98
C PRO A 19 -14.80 10.92 -16.72
N ARG A 20 -15.34 11.05 -15.51
CA ARG A 20 -16.24 12.15 -15.11
C ARG A 20 -15.55 13.17 -14.21
N LEU A 21 -14.28 12.95 -13.90
CA LEU A 21 -13.51 13.93 -13.12
C LEU A 21 -13.21 15.16 -13.97
N ASP A 22 -12.89 16.26 -13.28
CA ASP A 22 -12.45 17.47 -13.95
C ASP A 22 -11.20 17.16 -14.80
N PRO A 23 -11.12 17.64 -16.05
CA PRO A 23 -9.98 17.39 -16.93
C PRO A 23 -8.62 17.87 -16.40
N SER A 24 -8.60 18.76 -15.42
CA SER A 24 -7.37 19.21 -14.74
C SER A 24 -6.82 18.13 -13.79
N VAL A 25 -7.62 17.15 -13.39
CA VAL A 25 -7.18 16.04 -12.52
C VAL A 25 -6.54 14.95 -13.38
N ALA A 26 -5.24 14.74 -13.21
CA ALA A 26 -4.57 13.64 -13.90
C ALA A 26 -5.07 12.27 -13.40
N VAL A 27 -5.41 11.37 -14.32
CA VAL A 27 -5.93 10.03 -14.01
C VAL A 27 -5.06 8.93 -14.63
N PRO A 28 -5.03 7.70 -14.06
CA PRO A 28 -4.30 6.59 -14.65
C PRO A 28 -4.92 6.20 -16.00
N GLY A 29 -4.11 6.29 -17.08
CA GLY A 29 -4.52 5.93 -18.45
C GLY A 29 -4.06 4.53 -18.89
N TYR A 30 -3.66 3.66 -17.96
CA TYR A 30 -3.12 2.33 -18.21
C TYR A 30 -4.01 1.22 -17.65
N ASP A 31 -3.87 0.00 -18.18
CA ASP A 31 -4.51 -1.18 -17.57
C ASP A 31 -3.88 -1.47 -16.21
N ARG A 32 -4.62 -1.21 -15.15
CA ARG A 32 -4.18 -1.36 -13.76
C ARG A 32 -3.90 -2.82 -13.37
N ARG A 33 -4.41 -3.79 -14.13
CA ARG A 33 -4.18 -5.23 -13.91
C ARG A 33 -2.95 -5.75 -14.65
N ALA A 34 -2.45 -5.02 -15.65
CA ALA A 34 -1.25 -5.41 -16.39
C ALA A 34 -0.02 -5.50 -15.46
N GLY A 35 0.90 -6.38 -15.80
CA GLY A 35 2.20 -6.55 -15.15
C GLY A 35 2.45 -7.98 -14.72
N GLU A 36 3.65 -8.47 -15.08
CA GLU A 36 4.12 -9.83 -14.79
C GLU A 36 4.97 -9.90 -13.52
N GLN A 37 5.49 -8.76 -13.07
CA GLN A 37 6.31 -8.65 -11.87
C GLN A 37 5.58 -7.86 -10.79
N GLN A 38 5.89 -8.16 -9.54
CA GLN A 38 5.21 -7.55 -8.40
C GLN A 38 6.21 -6.90 -7.44
N ILE A 39 5.80 -5.74 -6.94
CA ILE A 39 6.32 -5.13 -5.73
C ILE A 39 5.26 -5.36 -4.66
N VAL A 40 5.62 -6.01 -3.56
CA VAL A 40 4.75 -6.13 -2.39
C VAL A 40 5.28 -5.18 -1.31
N HIS A 41 4.45 -4.25 -0.88
CA HIS A 41 4.83 -3.21 0.08
C HIS A 41 4.04 -3.33 1.37
N LEU A 42 4.73 -3.50 2.50
CA LEU A 42 4.14 -3.54 3.84
C LEU A 42 4.16 -2.13 4.45
N GLY A 43 3.00 -1.70 4.94
CA GLY A 43 2.84 -0.36 5.55
C GLY A 43 2.43 0.71 4.55
N VAL A 44 1.19 0.65 4.04
CA VAL A 44 0.63 1.61 3.07
C VAL A 44 0.19 2.89 3.77
N GLY A 45 1.15 3.57 4.39
CA GLY A 45 0.95 4.88 5.04
C GLY A 45 0.94 6.06 4.05
N GLY A 46 0.84 7.28 4.59
CA GLY A 46 0.90 8.51 3.79
C GLY A 46 2.18 8.63 2.99
N PHE A 47 3.32 8.26 3.58
CA PHE A 47 4.62 8.30 2.90
C PHE A 47 4.65 7.39 1.67
N HIS A 48 4.25 6.13 1.80
CA HIS A 48 4.18 5.21 0.66
C HIS A 48 3.27 5.73 -0.44
N ARG A 49 2.06 6.21 -0.07
CA ARG A 49 1.08 6.70 -1.04
C ARG A 49 1.55 7.96 -1.79
N ALA A 50 2.31 8.83 -1.12
CA ALA A 50 2.84 10.05 -1.72
C ALA A 50 4.15 9.86 -2.50
N HIS A 51 4.87 8.77 -2.31
CA HIS A 51 6.17 8.52 -2.92
C HIS A 51 6.17 7.27 -3.80
N LEU A 52 6.41 6.06 -3.25
CA LEU A 52 6.59 4.85 -4.05
C LEU A 52 5.40 4.61 -5.00
N ALA A 53 4.18 4.68 -4.49
CA ALA A 53 3.01 4.45 -5.31
C ALA A 53 2.83 5.51 -6.41
N GLN A 54 3.16 6.77 -6.13
CA GLN A 54 3.18 7.84 -7.14
C GLN A 54 4.25 7.60 -8.21
N TYR A 55 5.44 7.16 -7.83
CA TYR A 55 6.51 6.88 -8.80
C TYR A 55 6.14 5.71 -9.71
N VAL A 56 5.60 4.64 -9.14
CA VAL A 56 5.11 3.49 -9.92
C VAL A 56 3.96 3.93 -10.85
N ASP A 57 3.03 4.77 -10.38
CA ASP A 57 1.94 5.30 -11.19
C ASP A 57 2.47 6.09 -12.39
N ARG A 58 3.45 6.98 -12.18
CA ARG A 58 4.09 7.76 -13.25
C ARG A 58 4.80 6.88 -14.26
N LEU A 59 5.54 5.87 -13.82
CA LEU A 59 6.20 4.89 -14.71
C LEU A 59 5.17 4.16 -15.57
N ARG A 60 4.06 3.74 -14.98
CA ARG A 60 2.98 3.06 -15.71
C ARG A 60 2.27 3.99 -16.69
N CYS A 61 2.06 5.24 -16.35
CA CYS A 61 1.57 6.25 -17.28
C CYS A 61 2.54 6.49 -18.46
N ALA A 62 3.83 6.30 -18.26
CA ALA A 62 4.87 6.39 -19.29
C ALA A 62 5.03 5.09 -20.12
N GLY A 63 4.22 4.07 -19.86
CA GLY A 63 4.23 2.80 -20.62
C GLY A 63 5.01 1.66 -19.98
N GLU A 64 5.65 1.84 -18.82
CA GLU A 64 6.32 0.77 -18.09
C GLU A 64 5.30 -0.06 -17.31
N LEU A 65 4.71 -1.06 -17.96
CA LEU A 65 3.61 -1.86 -17.44
C LEU A 65 4.03 -3.17 -16.75
N ARG A 66 5.31 -3.52 -16.72
CA ARG A 66 5.80 -4.78 -16.13
C ARG A 66 5.50 -4.91 -14.63
N TRP A 67 5.45 -3.80 -13.90
CA TRP A 67 5.35 -3.79 -12.46
C TRP A 67 3.93 -3.58 -11.96
N ARG A 68 3.45 -4.47 -11.10
CA ARG A 68 2.27 -4.27 -10.27
C ARG A 68 2.69 -3.95 -8.85
N LEU A 69 1.91 -3.11 -8.18
CA LEU A 69 2.12 -2.76 -6.78
C LEU A 69 0.98 -3.36 -5.95
N ILE A 70 1.34 -4.21 -4.99
CA ILE A 70 0.45 -4.78 -3.99
C ILE A 70 0.79 -4.13 -2.65
N GLY A 71 -0.19 -3.50 -2.02
CA GLY A 71 -0.03 -2.93 -0.68
C GLY A 71 -0.52 -3.87 0.39
N VAL A 72 0.12 -3.83 1.56
CA VAL A 72 -0.24 -4.64 2.72
C VAL A 72 -0.44 -3.73 3.93
N GLY A 73 -1.64 -3.75 4.51
CA GLY A 73 -1.90 -3.24 5.85
C GLY A 73 -1.55 -4.31 6.87
N VAL A 74 -0.67 -3.99 7.80
CA VAL A 74 -0.13 -4.94 8.78
C VAL A 74 -0.82 -4.81 10.13
N LEU A 75 -1.25 -3.61 10.48
CA LEU A 75 -1.79 -3.31 11.80
C LEU A 75 -3.32 -3.18 11.76
N GLU A 76 -3.97 -3.50 12.86
CA GLU A 76 -5.43 -3.37 12.97
C GLU A 76 -5.92 -1.94 12.66
N GLN A 77 -5.14 -0.92 12.99
CA GLN A 77 -5.44 0.47 12.65
C GLN A 77 -5.49 0.76 11.15
N ASP A 78 -4.94 -0.12 10.30
CA ASP A 78 -4.97 0.01 8.84
C ASP A 78 -6.34 -0.38 8.24
N ARG A 79 -7.26 -0.90 9.05
CA ARG A 79 -8.61 -1.32 8.65
C ARG A 79 -9.39 -0.19 7.98
N ALA A 80 -9.34 1.01 8.55
CA ALA A 80 -10.04 2.16 7.98
C ALA A 80 -9.53 2.50 6.56
N LEU A 81 -8.23 2.38 6.32
CA LEU A 81 -7.65 2.57 5.00
C LEU A 81 -8.06 1.44 4.04
N ARG A 82 -8.04 0.17 4.52
CA ARG A 82 -8.50 -0.97 3.76
C ARG A 82 -9.94 -0.76 3.26
N ASP A 83 -10.84 -0.36 4.13
CA ASP A 83 -12.25 -0.15 3.81
C ASP A 83 -12.44 0.99 2.80
N ALA A 84 -11.71 2.10 3.00
CA ALA A 84 -11.74 3.21 2.06
C ALA A 84 -11.24 2.81 0.67
N LEU A 85 -10.10 2.11 0.57
CA LEU A 85 -9.52 1.66 -0.68
C LEU A 85 -10.40 0.60 -1.38
N ALA A 86 -10.99 -0.33 -0.62
CA ALA A 86 -11.91 -1.33 -1.17
C ALA A 86 -13.12 -0.68 -1.85
N GLY A 87 -13.68 0.37 -1.24
CA GLY A 87 -14.78 1.15 -1.81
C GLY A 87 -14.39 2.03 -3.01
N GLN A 88 -13.10 2.13 -3.32
CA GLN A 88 -12.54 3.01 -4.36
C GLN A 88 -11.72 2.27 -5.41
N ASP A 89 -11.90 0.97 -5.60
CA ASP A 89 -11.08 0.16 -6.51
C ASP A 89 -9.57 0.33 -6.27
N ASN A 90 -9.14 0.54 -5.03
CA ASN A 90 -7.76 0.90 -4.62
C ASN A 90 -7.22 2.20 -5.26
N LEU A 91 -8.11 3.09 -5.71
CA LEU A 91 -7.75 4.42 -6.18
C LEU A 91 -7.73 5.41 -5.01
N TYR A 92 -6.89 6.43 -5.11
CA TYR A 92 -6.93 7.57 -4.19
C TYR A 92 -6.41 8.83 -4.88
N THR A 93 -6.80 9.99 -4.37
CA THR A 93 -6.29 11.27 -4.86
C THR A 93 -5.06 11.70 -4.06
N LEU A 94 -4.01 12.07 -4.78
CA LEU A 94 -2.85 12.78 -4.24
C LEU A 94 -2.93 14.24 -4.69
N VAL A 95 -2.84 15.15 -3.74
CA VAL A 95 -2.73 16.59 -3.99
C VAL A 95 -1.32 17.03 -3.62
N THR A 96 -0.61 17.64 -4.56
CA THR A 96 0.64 18.32 -4.31
C THR A 96 0.41 19.83 -4.27
N VAL A 97 1.08 20.51 -3.36
CA VAL A 97 0.98 21.95 -3.18
C VAL A 97 2.35 22.56 -3.46
N ASP A 98 2.41 23.44 -4.44
CA ASP A 98 3.63 24.13 -4.79
C ASP A 98 3.96 25.26 -3.78
N PRO A 99 5.20 25.77 -3.75
CA PRO A 99 5.58 26.84 -2.81
C PRO A 99 4.76 28.13 -2.93
N ASP A 100 4.14 28.38 -4.09
CA ASP A 100 3.24 29.52 -4.33
C ASP A 100 1.79 29.24 -3.93
N GLY A 101 1.51 28.03 -3.42
CA GLY A 101 0.18 27.60 -2.99
C GLY A 101 -0.68 26.97 -4.09
N ALA A 102 -0.16 26.82 -5.31
CA ALA A 102 -0.89 26.12 -6.38
C ALA A 102 -1.08 24.63 -6.05
N GLU A 103 -2.30 24.12 -6.25
CA GLU A 103 -2.66 22.74 -5.97
C GLU A 103 -2.77 21.93 -7.26
N HIS A 104 -2.16 20.75 -7.27
CA HIS A 104 -2.21 19.81 -8.39
C HIS A 104 -2.77 18.47 -7.90
N ALA A 105 -3.96 18.13 -8.37
CA ALA A 105 -4.63 16.87 -8.03
C ALA A 105 -4.30 15.79 -9.06
N ARG A 106 -4.04 14.57 -8.57
CA ARG A 106 -3.81 13.39 -9.38
C ARG A 106 -4.47 12.19 -8.73
N VAL A 107 -5.14 11.36 -9.52
CA VAL A 107 -5.57 10.03 -9.05
C VAL A 107 -4.43 9.05 -9.24
N ILE A 108 -4.08 8.35 -8.17
CA ILE A 108 -3.08 7.28 -8.18
C ILE A 108 -3.80 5.95 -8.35
N GLY A 109 -3.41 5.20 -9.38
CA GLY A 109 -3.97 3.89 -9.71
C GLY A 109 -2.96 2.74 -9.63
N ALA A 110 -1.72 3.01 -9.20
CA ALA A 110 -0.66 2.00 -9.17
C ALA A 110 -0.95 0.84 -8.21
N LEU A 111 -1.70 1.09 -7.13
CA LEU A 111 -2.07 0.07 -6.16
C LEU A 111 -3.11 -0.88 -6.79
N SER A 112 -2.64 -2.01 -7.30
CA SER A 112 -3.48 -2.99 -8.00
C SER A 112 -4.30 -3.85 -7.04
N GLN A 113 -3.79 -4.05 -5.82
CA GLN A 113 -4.41 -4.84 -4.76
C GLN A 113 -3.99 -4.30 -3.39
N TYR A 114 -4.88 -4.42 -2.41
CA TYR A 114 -4.58 -4.18 -1.01
C TYR A 114 -4.93 -5.41 -0.20
N LEU A 115 -3.95 -5.95 0.52
CA LEU A 115 -4.10 -7.07 1.43
C LEU A 115 -4.11 -6.56 2.87
N PHE A 116 -4.81 -7.26 3.75
CA PHE A 116 -4.92 -6.87 5.14
C PHE A 116 -4.54 -8.04 6.06
N ALA A 117 -3.32 -8.01 6.56
CA ALA A 117 -2.72 -9.11 7.32
C ALA A 117 -3.52 -9.55 8.57
N PRO A 118 -4.16 -8.64 9.35
CA PRO A 118 -4.95 -9.07 10.49
C PRO A 118 -6.15 -9.97 10.15
N GLU A 119 -6.68 -9.92 8.92
CA GLU A 119 -7.78 -10.79 8.48
C GLU A 119 -7.30 -12.03 7.72
N ASP A 120 -6.26 -11.86 6.90
CA ASP A 120 -5.74 -12.95 6.07
C ASP A 120 -4.21 -12.85 5.93
N PRO A 121 -3.47 -13.27 6.97
CA PRO A 121 -2.02 -13.30 6.92
C PRO A 121 -1.50 -14.29 5.87
N GLN A 122 -2.26 -15.35 5.57
CA GLN A 122 -1.87 -16.34 4.57
C GLN A 122 -1.85 -15.75 3.15
N ALA A 123 -2.84 -14.95 2.77
CA ALA A 123 -2.84 -14.24 1.48
C ALA A 123 -1.64 -13.29 1.36
N VAL A 124 -1.20 -12.69 2.47
CA VAL A 124 0.01 -11.85 2.48
C VAL A 124 1.26 -12.70 2.25
N ILE A 125 1.40 -13.83 2.95
CA ILE A 125 2.53 -14.76 2.76
C ILE A 125 2.55 -15.29 1.32
N ASP A 126 1.40 -15.64 0.76
CA ASP A 126 1.26 -16.11 -0.62
C ASP A 126 1.73 -15.03 -1.62
N ALA A 127 1.31 -13.78 -1.42
CA ALA A 127 1.74 -12.66 -2.27
C ALA A 127 3.25 -12.40 -2.16
N LEU A 128 3.81 -12.42 -0.94
CA LEU A 128 5.24 -12.21 -0.69
C LEU A 128 6.09 -13.35 -1.27
N SER A 129 5.61 -14.59 -1.21
CA SER A 129 6.34 -15.77 -1.69
C SER A 129 6.14 -16.04 -3.19
N ALA A 130 5.20 -15.39 -3.84
CA ALA A 130 4.87 -15.62 -5.25
C ALA A 130 6.10 -15.43 -6.16
N PRO A 131 6.29 -16.29 -7.20
CA PRO A 131 7.42 -16.17 -8.13
C PRO A 131 7.48 -14.81 -8.85
N GLN A 132 6.34 -14.15 -9.04
CA GLN A 132 6.22 -12.83 -9.64
C GLN A 132 6.73 -11.71 -8.72
N THR A 133 6.79 -11.93 -7.40
CA THR A 133 7.27 -10.93 -6.45
C THR A 133 8.78 -10.82 -6.53
N ARG A 134 9.25 -9.69 -7.04
CA ARG A 134 10.67 -9.36 -7.22
C ARG A 134 11.19 -8.42 -6.16
N ILE A 135 10.32 -7.59 -5.61
CA ILE A 135 10.68 -6.60 -4.60
C ILE A 135 9.70 -6.73 -3.44
N ILE A 136 10.24 -6.86 -2.25
CA ILE A 136 9.53 -6.69 -0.98
C ILE A 136 10.08 -5.40 -0.36
N SER A 137 9.21 -4.48 -0.01
CA SER A 137 9.59 -3.23 0.63
C SER A 137 8.68 -2.92 1.82
N MET A 138 9.18 -2.12 2.75
CA MET A 138 8.45 -1.77 3.96
C MET A 138 8.58 -0.28 4.24
N THR A 139 7.51 0.32 4.75
CA THR A 139 7.56 1.63 5.39
C THR A 139 7.02 1.45 6.80
N ILE A 140 7.89 1.05 7.70
CA ILE A 140 7.61 0.87 9.12
C ILE A 140 8.36 1.94 9.91
N THR A 141 7.88 2.27 11.11
CA THR A 141 8.57 3.21 11.99
C THR A 141 9.87 2.61 12.50
N GLU A 142 10.81 3.46 12.97
CA GLU A 142 12.10 3.02 13.52
C GLU A 142 11.94 1.92 14.58
N GLY A 143 10.96 2.06 15.48
CA GLY A 143 10.64 1.05 16.48
C GLY A 143 10.14 -0.29 15.90
N GLY A 144 9.63 -0.30 14.67
CA GLY A 144 9.16 -1.52 13.99
C GLY A 144 10.28 -2.42 13.47
N TYR A 145 11.52 -1.93 13.41
CA TYR A 145 12.70 -2.75 13.09
C TYR A 145 13.20 -3.57 14.28
N GLU A 146 12.64 -3.33 15.48
CA GLU A 146 12.99 -4.09 16.70
C GLU A 146 14.49 -4.08 17.01
N THR A 147 15.14 -2.93 16.79
CA THR A 147 16.56 -2.74 17.10
C THR A 147 16.75 -1.88 18.35
N ASP A 148 17.84 -2.12 19.06
CA ASP A 148 18.29 -1.27 20.18
C ASP A 148 19.22 -0.15 19.71
N GLY A 149 19.75 0.63 20.65
CA GLY A 149 20.67 1.73 20.37
C GLY A 149 22.03 1.31 19.77
N ALA A 150 22.37 0.03 19.82
CA ALA A 150 23.56 -0.54 19.19
C ALA A 150 23.26 -1.13 17.79
N GLY A 151 21.97 -1.14 17.38
CA GLY A 151 21.52 -1.72 16.12
C GLY A 151 21.29 -3.24 16.19
N GLU A 152 21.37 -3.84 17.36
CA GLU A 152 21.12 -5.26 17.57
C GLU A 152 19.61 -5.55 17.66
N PHE A 153 19.20 -6.74 17.20
CA PHE A 153 17.80 -7.15 17.26
C PHE A 153 17.34 -7.28 18.72
N SER A 154 16.38 -6.49 19.10
CA SER A 154 15.85 -6.38 20.46
C SER A 154 14.33 -6.29 20.44
N PRO A 155 13.63 -7.45 20.31
CA PRO A 155 12.18 -7.47 20.13
C PRO A 155 11.44 -6.92 21.35
N ARG A 156 10.52 -5.98 21.11
CA ARG A 156 9.72 -5.31 22.15
C ARG A 156 8.23 -5.28 21.83
N SER A 157 7.88 -5.31 20.55
CA SER A 157 6.47 -5.30 20.17
C SER A 157 5.80 -6.62 20.51
N ARG A 158 4.54 -6.53 20.95
CA ARG A 158 3.75 -7.71 21.29
C ARG A 158 3.62 -8.68 20.13
N ALA A 159 3.50 -8.17 18.89
CA ALA A 159 3.36 -8.99 17.70
C ALA A 159 4.62 -9.82 17.43
N VAL A 160 5.82 -9.19 17.47
CA VAL A 160 7.08 -9.92 17.26
C VAL A 160 7.35 -10.92 18.38
N LEU A 161 7.06 -10.55 19.65
CA LEU A 161 7.21 -11.48 20.77
C LEU A 161 6.23 -12.66 20.65
N ALA A 162 5.02 -12.45 20.17
CA ALA A 162 4.06 -13.53 19.90
C ALA A 162 4.55 -14.44 18.76
N ASP A 163 5.06 -13.86 17.66
CA ASP A 163 5.61 -14.64 16.54
C ASP A 163 6.82 -15.50 16.97
N LEU A 164 7.67 -14.96 17.87
CA LEU A 164 8.83 -15.69 18.40
C LEU A 164 8.43 -16.83 19.37
N ALA A 165 7.29 -16.71 20.03
CA ALA A 165 6.79 -17.71 20.97
C ALA A 165 5.89 -18.75 20.30
N ALA A 166 5.49 -18.55 19.05
CA ALA A 166 4.61 -19.46 18.33
C ALA A 166 5.34 -20.76 17.94
N ASP A 167 4.67 -21.90 18.08
CA ASP A 167 5.21 -23.25 17.77
C ASP A 167 5.20 -23.59 16.26
N GLY A 168 5.12 -22.59 15.39
CA GLY A 168 5.34 -22.75 13.95
C GLY A 168 4.12 -23.05 13.08
N ASP A 169 2.98 -23.39 13.64
CA ASP A 169 1.73 -23.69 12.90
C ASP A 169 0.85 -22.43 12.70
N ASP A 170 1.04 -21.42 13.53
CA ASP A 170 0.27 -20.19 13.45
C ASP A 170 0.91 -19.21 12.45
N ALA A 171 0.07 -18.56 11.63
CA ALA A 171 0.54 -17.52 10.74
C ALA A 171 1.01 -16.29 11.56
N PRO A 172 2.21 -15.74 11.26
CA PRO A 172 2.76 -14.62 12.00
C PRO A 172 1.92 -13.36 11.84
N GLY A 173 1.88 -12.54 12.92
CA GLY A 173 1.12 -11.29 12.98
C GLY A 173 1.97 -10.04 12.75
N SER A 174 3.31 -10.14 12.82
CA SER A 174 4.21 -9.00 12.60
C SER A 174 4.67 -8.88 11.14
N ALA A 175 5.05 -7.66 10.73
CA ALA A 175 5.63 -7.45 9.40
C ALA A 175 6.88 -8.30 9.18
N LEU A 176 7.75 -8.41 10.19
CA LEU A 176 8.97 -9.23 10.13
C LEU A 176 8.64 -10.72 10.01
N GLY A 177 7.72 -11.21 10.82
CA GLY A 177 7.28 -12.60 10.79
C GLY A 177 6.69 -12.99 9.43
N LEU A 178 5.82 -12.15 8.86
CA LEU A 178 5.23 -12.36 7.52
C LEU A 178 6.32 -12.48 6.44
N VAL A 179 7.33 -11.59 6.47
CA VAL A 179 8.44 -11.62 5.50
C VAL A 179 9.29 -12.88 5.69
N ILE A 180 9.61 -13.26 6.94
CA ILE A 180 10.38 -14.47 7.25
C ILE A 180 9.65 -15.72 6.75
N ALA A 181 8.36 -15.86 7.06
CA ALA A 181 7.54 -16.99 6.60
C ALA A 181 7.51 -17.09 5.07
N ALA A 182 7.38 -15.96 4.38
CA ALA A 182 7.41 -15.92 2.93
C ALA A 182 8.78 -16.31 2.36
N LEU A 183 9.88 -15.85 2.95
CA LEU A 183 11.24 -16.21 2.53
C LEU A 183 11.53 -17.70 2.74
N GLN A 184 11.04 -18.31 3.82
CA GLN A 184 11.15 -19.74 4.06
C GLN A 184 10.44 -20.56 2.97
N ARG A 185 9.30 -20.11 2.47
CA ARG A 185 8.55 -20.75 1.38
C ARG A 185 9.19 -20.61 0.01
N ARG A 186 10.10 -19.67 -0.18
CA ARG A 186 10.84 -19.42 -1.45
C ARG A 186 12.08 -20.29 -1.62
N ARG A 187 12.42 -21.14 -0.65
CA ARG A 187 13.56 -22.05 -0.67
C ARG A 187 13.36 -23.26 -1.57
#